data_bd99a29524f3de566f6426da19477adb
#
_entry.id   bd99a29524f3de566f6426da19477adb
#
_cell.length_a   1.000
_cell.length_b   1.000
_cell.length_c   1.000
_cell.angle_alpha   90.00
_cell.angle_beta   90.00
_cell.angle_gamma   90.00
#
_symmetry.space_group_name_H-M   'P 1'
#
loop_
_entity.id
_entity.type
_entity.pdbx_description
1 polymer ?
#
loop_
_entity_poly.entity_id
_entity_poly.type
_entity_poly.pdbx_seq_one_letter_code
_entity_poly.pdbx_strand_id
1 'polypeptide(L)'
;MPIKVQRDLPARAILESENIFIMDEDRAMSQDIRPLEILILNLMPLKEDTETQLLRALSNTPLQVDCTFLMLSTHVSKNTSASHLNKFYVSFDSIKKKKFDGMIITGAPVENMEFEEVNYWEELSGIMEWTKTHVTSTIHICWGAQAGLYYHYGIPKYKRTEKLSGIYNHRVLDRKVPLVRSFNDTFLAPHSRYTEVRREDIEKHPELVILAESEEAGIFLVMSRDGKQIFVQGHPEYDRMTLNNEYHRDLNKGLNPSLPVNYYEDNDPFSVPELTWRNTSNTLYTNWLNFYVYQMTPYLLDDGEEELVHQQYHRLCNKYEKTFRHGKYSNAGRFLSFFTNSSETGSNLTLSHILSL
;
A
#
# COMPACT_ATOMS: atom_id res chain seq x y z
N MET A 1 11.32 1.34 16.75
CA MET A 1 12.10 2.55 16.42
C MET A 1 11.19 3.52 15.70
N PRO A 2 11.47 4.80 15.66
CA PRO A 2 10.48 5.81 15.38
C PRO A 2 10.34 6.10 13.88
N ILE A 3 9.17 6.62 13.54
CA ILE A 3 8.93 7.26 12.26
C ILE A 3 9.56 8.66 12.27
N LYS A 4 10.30 9.00 11.21
CA LYS A 4 10.85 10.34 11.00
C LYS A 4 9.84 11.17 10.22
N VAL A 5 9.49 12.32 10.73
CA VAL A 5 8.61 13.29 10.06
C VAL A 5 9.12 14.70 10.25
N GLN A 6 8.70 15.61 9.39
CA GLN A 6 9.01 17.04 9.52
C GLN A 6 8.51 17.57 10.86
N ARG A 7 9.32 18.44 11.52
CA ARG A 7 9.08 18.91 12.88
C ARG A 7 7.69 19.55 13.08
N ASP A 8 7.21 20.28 12.09
CA ASP A 8 5.97 21.05 12.19
C ASP A 8 4.78 20.36 11.53
N LEU A 9 4.88 19.07 11.18
CA LEU A 9 3.75 18.33 10.61
C LEU A 9 2.64 18.18 11.67
N PRO A 10 1.39 18.60 11.40
CA PRO A 10 0.30 18.54 12.39
C PRO A 10 0.07 17.13 12.97
N ALA A 11 0.20 16.09 12.17
CA ALA A 11 0.09 14.70 12.59
C ALA A 11 1.03 14.35 13.76
N ARG A 12 2.18 15.02 13.89
CA ARG A 12 3.16 14.76 14.93
C ARG A 12 2.57 14.89 16.35
N ALA A 13 1.87 15.99 16.61
CA ALA A 13 1.27 16.24 17.93
C ALA A 13 0.24 15.17 18.31
N ILE A 14 -0.55 14.70 17.33
CA ILE A 14 -1.55 13.64 17.54
C ILE A 14 -0.84 12.32 17.87
N LEU A 15 0.16 11.94 17.08
CA LEU A 15 0.91 10.68 17.26
C LEU A 15 1.66 10.66 18.61
N GLU A 16 2.29 11.75 19.01
CA GLU A 16 2.95 11.89 20.33
C GLU A 16 1.94 11.77 21.48
N SER A 17 0.73 12.32 21.34
CA SER A 17 -0.34 12.16 22.35
C SER A 17 -0.84 10.72 22.49
N GLU A 18 -0.66 9.89 21.46
CA GLU A 18 -0.97 8.45 21.45
C GLU A 18 0.21 7.58 21.91
N ASN A 19 1.27 8.17 22.49
CA ASN A 19 2.52 7.49 22.87
C ASN A 19 3.26 6.83 21.71
N ILE A 20 3.06 7.31 20.49
CA ILE A 20 3.84 6.89 19.33
C ILE A 20 5.12 7.72 19.29
N PHE A 21 6.26 7.02 19.28
CA PHE A 21 7.55 7.69 19.32
C PHE A 21 7.91 8.25 17.94
N ILE A 22 7.99 9.59 17.84
CA ILE A 22 8.40 10.32 16.63
C ILE A 22 9.85 10.75 16.78
N MET A 23 10.63 10.59 15.71
CA MET A 23 12.02 11.04 15.65
C MET A 23 12.11 12.36 14.88
N ASP A 24 12.87 13.30 15.39
CA ASP A 24 13.28 14.47 14.62
C ASP A 24 14.55 14.19 13.81
N GLU A 25 14.88 15.13 12.90
CA GLU A 25 16.02 14.99 12.00
C GLU A 25 17.36 14.90 12.76
N ASP A 26 17.54 15.68 13.83
CA ASP A 26 18.79 15.72 14.59
C ASP A 26 19.07 14.37 15.25
N ARG A 27 18.04 13.75 15.81
CA ARG A 27 18.15 12.44 16.44
C ARG A 27 18.33 11.33 15.39
N ALA A 28 17.66 11.44 14.24
CA ALA A 28 17.82 10.48 13.14
C ALA A 28 19.26 10.47 12.61
N MET A 29 19.87 11.65 12.45
CA MET A 29 21.26 11.78 12.00
C MET A 29 22.29 11.33 13.04
N SER A 30 21.91 11.25 14.31
CA SER A 30 22.80 10.73 15.36
C SER A 30 22.86 9.21 15.46
N GLN A 31 22.06 8.50 14.66
CA GLN A 31 22.06 7.04 14.60
C GLN A 31 22.61 6.59 13.25
N ASP A 32 23.60 5.69 13.28
CA ASP A 32 24.17 5.07 12.07
C ASP A 32 23.23 3.95 11.56
N ILE A 33 22.03 4.35 11.14
CA ILE A 33 20.99 3.45 10.62
C ILE A 33 20.43 4.10 9.37
N ARG A 34 20.47 3.38 8.23
CA ARG A 34 19.77 3.80 7.02
C ARG A 34 18.26 3.69 7.23
N PRO A 35 17.50 4.79 7.20
CA PRO A 35 16.05 4.73 7.25
C PRO A 35 15.48 4.12 5.96
N LEU A 36 14.30 3.51 6.06
CA LEU A 36 13.51 3.14 4.88
C LEU A 36 12.85 4.39 4.31
N GLU A 37 13.10 4.68 3.04
CA GLU A 37 12.48 5.82 2.34
C GLU A 37 11.14 5.40 1.76
N ILE A 38 10.05 5.89 2.37
CA ILE A 38 8.67 5.59 1.98
C ILE A 38 8.03 6.81 1.33
N LEU A 39 7.58 6.64 0.09
CA LEU A 39 6.83 7.66 -0.65
C LEU A 39 5.33 7.44 -0.47
N ILE A 40 4.56 8.48 -0.17
CA ILE A 40 3.11 8.41 0.03
C ILE A 40 2.42 9.35 -0.94
N LEU A 41 1.82 8.80 -2.01
CA LEU A 41 0.93 9.55 -2.90
C LEU A 41 -0.45 9.62 -2.25
N ASN A 42 -0.74 10.78 -1.66
CA ASN A 42 -1.97 10.99 -0.93
C ASN A 42 -3.04 11.63 -1.82
N LEU A 43 -3.96 10.80 -2.32
CA LEU A 43 -5.10 11.20 -3.17
C LEU A 43 -6.37 11.49 -2.36
N MET A 44 -6.36 11.23 -1.05
CA MET A 44 -7.52 11.42 -0.18
C MET A 44 -7.88 12.91 -0.03
N PRO A 45 -9.19 13.21 0.13
CA PRO A 45 -9.66 14.59 0.22
C PRO A 45 -9.26 15.29 1.53
N LEU A 46 -9.20 14.56 2.66
CA LEU A 46 -8.76 15.03 3.96
C LEU A 46 -7.33 14.54 4.20
N LYS A 47 -6.36 15.30 3.67
CA LYS A 47 -4.97 14.85 3.62
C LYS A 47 -4.35 14.74 4.99
N GLU A 48 -4.59 15.67 5.90
CA GLU A 48 -4.03 15.70 7.26
C GLU A 48 -4.50 14.50 8.10
N ASP A 49 -5.78 14.09 7.94
CA ASP A 49 -6.29 12.87 8.58
C ASP A 49 -5.57 11.63 8.05
N THR A 50 -5.42 11.54 6.72
CA THR A 50 -4.75 10.41 6.06
C THR A 50 -3.26 10.34 6.40
N GLU A 51 -2.57 11.48 6.50
CA GLU A 51 -1.20 11.58 7.01
C GLU A 51 -1.07 10.93 8.38
N THR A 52 -1.94 11.33 9.32
CA THR A 52 -1.96 10.78 10.68
C THR A 52 -2.21 9.28 10.69
N GLN A 53 -3.19 8.81 9.91
CA GLN A 53 -3.56 7.40 9.82
C GLN A 53 -2.42 6.53 9.28
N LEU A 54 -1.80 6.93 8.19
CA LEU A 54 -0.71 6.18 7.57
C LEU A 54 0.57 6.23 8.40
N LEU A 55 0.93 7.39 8.96
CA LEU A 55 2.09 7.50 9.84
C LEU A 55 1.94 6.64 11.08
N ARG A 56 0.73 6.56 11.66
CA ARG A 56 0.43 5.68 12.79
C ARG A 56 0.62 4.20 12.40
N ALA A 57 0.11 3.80 11.26
CA ALA A 57 0.24 2.41 10.77
C ALA A 57 1.71 2.03 10.51
N LEU A 58 2.48 2.94 9.92
CA LEU A 58 3.90 2.74 9.62
C LEU A 58 4.81 2.82 10.85
N SER A 59 4.37 3.43 11.95
CA SER A 59 5.17 3.59 13.17
C SER A 59 5.33 2.30 14.00
N ASN A 60 4.52 1.27 13.74
CA ASN A 60 4.52 0.02 14.51
C ASN A 60 5.60 -0.97 14.02
N THR A 61 6.84 -0.52 13.87
CA THR A 61 7.99 -1.32 13.42
C THR A 61 9.25 -0.93 14.18
N PRO A 62 10.22 -1.85 14.38
CA PRO A 62 11.55 -1.49 14.88
C PRO A 62 12.42 -0.79 13.84
N LEU A 63 12.01 -0.75 12.57
CA LEU A 63 12.75 -0.11 11.48
C LEU A 63 12.56 1.40 11.52
N GLN A 64 13.61 2.15 11.19
CA GLN A 64 13.48 3.59 11.00
C GLN A 64 12.84 3.85 9.63
N VAL A 65 11.78 4.67 9.62
CA VAL A 65 11.02 5.01 8.40
C VAL A 65 11.04 6.51 8.20
N ASP A 66 11.42 6.95 7.00
CA ASP A 66 11.38 8.34 6.54
C ASP A 66 10.28 8.49 5.49
N CYS A 67 9.25 9.27 5.79
CA CYS A 67 8.09 9.42 4.92
C CYS A 67 8.13 10.72 4.13
N THR A 68 8.00 10.62 2.81
CA THR A 68 7.83 11.75 1.89
C THR A 68 6.42 11.73 1.32
N PHE A 69 5.68 12.84 1.49
CA PHE A 69 4.35 12.98 0.89
C PHE A 69 4.44 13.56 -0.52
N LEU A 70 3.78 12.88 -1.47
CA LEU A 70 3.70 13.27 -2.87
C LEU A 70 2.30 13.79 -3.19
N MET A 71 2.23 14.90 -3.91
CA MET A 71 0.99 15.42 -4.49
C MET A 71 1.05 15.38 -6.01
N LEU A 72 -0.12 15.25 -6.64
CA LEU A 72 -0.26 15.40 -8.09
C LEU A 72 -0.22 16.88 -8.47
N SER A 73 0.47 17.19 -9.56
CA SER A 73 0.58 18.54 -10.11
C SER A 73 -0.68 18.95 -10.88
N THR A 74 -1.38 17.98 -11.46
CA THR A 74 -2.60 18.17 -12.27
C THR A 74 -3.88 18.25 -11.43
N HIS A 75 -3.79 18.05 -10.10
CA HIS A 75 -4.94 18.07 -9.20
C HIS A 75 -4.81 19.14 -8.11
N VAL A 76 -5.82 20.00 -8.01
CA VAL A 76 -5.92 21.00 -6.94
C VAL A 76 -6.75 20.45 -5.78
N SER A 77 -6.12 20.30 -4.61
CA SER A 77 -6.83 19.90 -3.38
C SER A 77 -7.82 20.99 -2.94
N LYS A 78 -9.06 20.58 -2.65
CA LYS A 78 -10.11 21.50 -2.21
C LYS A 78 -10.21 21.63 -0.68
N ASN A 79 -9.74 20.65 0.06
CA ASN A 79 -9.94 20.53 1.51
C ASN A 79 -8.65 20.70 2.32
N THR A 80 -7.51 20.91 1.67
CA THR A 80 -6.22 21.12 2.33
C THR A 80 -5.64 22.44 1.86
N SER A 81 -5.11 23.24 2.79
CA SER A 81 -4.57 24.56 2.48
C SER A 81 -3.34 24.46 1.58
N ALA A 82 -3.19 25.44 0.69
CA ALA A 82 -1.99 25.52 -0.16
C ALA A 82 -0.70 25.67 0.66
N SER A 83 -0.77 26.34 1.82
CA SER A 83 0.38 26.47 2.73
C SER A 83 0.83 25.13 3.30
N HIS A 84 -0.10 24.24 3.66
CA HIS A 84 0.20 22.88 4.12
C HIS A 84 0.84 22.06 3.00
N LEU A 85 0.24 22.07 1.81
CA LEU A 85 0.77 21.34 0.65
C LEU A 85 2.17 21.81 0.27
N ASN A 86 2.40 23.11 0.17
CA ASN A 86 3.71 23.66 -0.19
C ASN A 86 4.79 23.36 0.86
N LYS A 87 4.40 23.18 2.12
CA LYS A 87 5.34 22.91 3.21
C LYS A 87 5.69 21.43 3.35
N PHE A 88 4.72 20.53 3.17
CA PHE A 88 4.86 19.12 3.53
C PHE A 88 4.84 18.15 2.36
N TYR A 89 4.45 18.60 1.15
CA TYR A 89 4.34 17.76 -0.03
C TYR A 89 5.39 18.13 -1.08
N VAL A 90 5.80 17.14 -1.81
CA VAL A 90 6.69 17.32 -2.98
C VAL A 90 5.93 17.03 -4.27
N SER A 91 6.40 17.62 -5.38
CA SER A 91 5.91 17.28 -6.72
C SER A 91 6.65 16.08 -7.30
N PHE A 92 6.03 15.38 -8.25
CA PHE A 92 6.66 14.25 -8.92
C PHE A 92 7.95 14.64 -9.64
N ASP A 93 7.98 15.82 -10.28
CA ASP A 93 9.17 16.31 -10.95
C ASP A 93 10.40 16.44 -10.04
N SER A 94 10.19 16.74 -8.77
CA SER A 94 11.29 16.89 -7.81
C SER A 94 11.90 15.54 -7.37
N ILE A 95 11.18 14.43 -7.53
CA ILE A 95 11.59 13.11 -7.03
C ILE A 95 11.79 12.05 -8.12
N LYS A 96 11.42 12.32 -9.37
CA LYS A 96 11.41 11.32 -10.46
C LYS A 96 12.75 10.64 -10.75
N LYS A 97 13.88 11.24 -10.29
CA LYS A 97 15.23 10.65 -10.40
C LYS A 97 15.65 9.86 -9.15
N LYS A 98 14.86 9.92 -8.08
CA LYS A 98 15.15 9.22 -6.82
C LYS A 98 14.56 7.80 -6.87
N LYS A 99 15.15 6.91 -6.08
CA LYS A 99 14.58 5.58 -5.78
C LYS A 99 14.03 5.60 -4.37
N PHE A 100 13.00 4.82 -4.12
CA PHE A 100 12.36 4.65 -2.81
C PHE A 100 12.26 3.16 -2.48
N ASP A 101 12.34 2.86 -1.19
CA ASP A 101 12.23 1.48 -0.71
C ASP A 101 10.78 0.99 -0.77
N GLY A 102 9.83 1.87 -0.50
CA GLY A 102 8.41 1.55 -0.60
C GLY A 102 7.57 2.74 -1.04
N MET A 103 6.36 2.44 -1.53
CA MET A 103 5.38 3.48 -1.87
C MET A 103 3.98 3.08 -1.42
N ILE A 104 3.19 4.07 -1.01
CA ILE A 104 1.76 3.92 -0.77
C ILE A 104 1.01 4.85 -1.72
N ILE A 105 0.03 4.31 -2.45
CA ILE A 105 -0.93 5.07 -3.26
C ILE A 105 -2.29 4.91 -2.59
N THR A 106 -2.83 6.01 -2.08
CA THR A 106 -4.08 5.99 -1.31
C THR A 106 -5.32 5.89 -2.19
N GLY A 107 -6.48 5.70 -1.58
CA GLY A 107 -7.78 5.86 -2.21
C GLY A 107 -8.06 7.30 -2.66
N ALA A 108 -9.11 7.45 -3.47
CA ALA A 108 -9.63 8.75 -3.89
C ALA A 108 -11.17 8.65 -4.08
N PRO A 109 -11.94 9.72 -3.82
CA PRO A 109 -13.41 9.70 -3.91
C PRO A 109 -13.89 9.90 -5.36
N VAL A 110 -13.34 9.16 -6.31
CA VAL A 110 -13.63 9.25 -7.76
C VAL A 110 -14.06 7.90 -8.37
N GLU A 111 -14.46 6.96 -7.52
CA GLU A 111 -14.84 5.61 -7.94
C GLU A 111 -16.02 5.51 -8.91
N ASN A 112 -16.88 6.54 -8.97
CA ASN A 112 -18.00 6.59 -9.89
C ASN A 112 -17.65 7.07 -11.32
N MET A 113 -16.41 7.55 -11.52
CA MET A 113 -15.88 7.94 -12.83
C MET A 113 -15.12 6.77 -13.45
N GLU A 114 -15.10 6.67 -14.77
CA GLU A 114 -14.14 5.76 -15.43
C GLU A 114 -12.71 6.26 -15.17
N PHE A 115 -11.73 5.37 -15.23
CA PHE A 115 -10.36 5.74 -14.85
C PHE A 115 -9.82 6.85 -15.74
N GLU A 116 -10.04 6.77 -17.04
CA GLU A 116 -9.60 7.74 -18.05
C GLU A 116 -10.32 9.10 -17.95
N GLU A 117 -11.48 9.15 -17.32
CA GLU A 117 -12.23 10.40 -17.07
C GLU A 117 -11.68 11.19 -15.86
N VAL A 118 -10.85 10.54 -15.03
CA VAL A 118 -10.23 11.21 -13.89
C VAL A 118 -9.15 12.18 -14.37
N ASN A 119 -9.30 13.45 -14.07
CA ASN A 119 -8.48 14.56 -14.61
C ASN A 119 -6.96 14.42 -14.34
N TYR A 120 -6.54 13.59 -13.40
CA TYR A 120 -5.14 13.29 -13.09
C TYR A 120 -4.72 11.85 -13.49
N TRP A 121 -5.53 11.15 -14.28
CA TRP A 121 -5.25 9.75 -14.64
C TRP A 121 -3.92 9.58 -15.38
N GLU A 122 -3.60 10.48 -16.30
CA GLU A 122 -2.35 10.44 -17.07
C GLU A 122 -1.13 10.58 -16.14
N GLU A 123 -1.14 11.54 -15.22
CA GLU A 123 -0.05 11.73 -14.25
C GLU A 123 0.06 10.53 -13.31
N LEU A 124 -1.08 10.01 -12.79
CA LEU A 124 -1.12 8.84 -11.92
C LEU A 124 -0.57 7.60 -12.64
N SER A 125 -0.97 7.36 -13.89
CA SER A 125 -0.49 6.26 -14.72
C SER A 125 1.02 6.35 -14.96
N GLY A 126 1.53 7.55 -15.24
CA GLY A 126 2.96 7.80 -15.37
C GLY A 126 3.73 7.51 -14.06
N ILE A 127 3.16 7.85 -12.91
CA ILE A 127 3.73 7.52 -11.61
C ILE A 127 3.71 6.01 -11.39
N MET A 128 2.60 5.31 -11.68
CA MET A 128 2.52 3.85 -11.56
C MET A 128 3.53 3.14 -12.46
N GLU A 129 3.77 3.63 -13.69
CA GLU A 129 4.83 3.11 -14.55
C GLU A 129 6.22 3.32 -13.94
N TRP A 130 6.48 4.53 -13.44
CA TRP A 130 7.73 4.86 -12.78
C TRP A 130 8.02 3.97 -11.56
N THR A 131 7.00 3.57 -10.79
CA THR A 131 7.20 2.69 -9.62
C THR A 131 7.84 1.36 -9.98
N LYS A 132 7.62 0.83 -11.18
CA LYS A 132 8.16 -0.48 -11.61
C LYS A 132 9.69 -0.54 -11.53
N THR A 133 10.37 0.61 -11.68
CA THR A 133 11.84 0.72 -11.74
C THR A 133 12.46 1.52 -10.60
N HIS A 134 11.66 2.33 -9.89
CA HIS A 134 12.15 3.25 -8.87
C HIS A 134 11.66 2.92 -7.45
N VAL A 135 10.76 1.95 -7.30
CA VAL A 135 10.21 1.55 -6.00
C VAL A 135 10.32 0.03 -5.84
N THR A 136 10.80 -0.42 -4.67
CA THR A 136 10.95 -1.85 -4.42
C THR A 136 9.60 -2.54 -4.25
N SER A 137 8.66 -1.95 -3.47
CA SER A 137 7.31 -2.48 -3.30
C SER A 137 6.29 -1.35 -3.10
N THR A 138 5.12 -1.47 -3.73
CA THR A 138 4.03 -0.48 -3.67
C THR A 138 2.76 -1.10 -3.09
N ILE A 139 2.20 -0.45 -2.05
CA ILE A 139 0.83 -0.71 -1.57
C ILE A 139 -0.12 0.28 -2.22
N HIS A 140 -1.19 -0.24 -2.79
CA HIS A 140 -2.33 0.50 -3.32
C HIS A 140 -3.54 0.28 -2.42
N ILE A 141 -4.28 1.34 -2.06
CA ILE A 141 -5.39 1.28 -1.11
C ILE A 141 -6.71 1.70 -1.78
N CYS A 142 -7.77 0.93 -1.58
CA CYS A 142 -9.14 1.18 -2.01
C CYS A 142 -9.24 1.50 -3.52
N TRP A 143 -9.66 2.71 -3.90
CA TRP A 143 -9.69 3.13 -5.29
C TRP A 143 -8.29 3.10 -5.92
N GLY A 144 -7.24 3.44 -5.18
CA GLY A 144 -5.86 3.30 -5.65
C GLY A 144 -5.51 1.84 -5.98
N ALA A 145 -6.06 0.87 -5.22
CA ALA A 145 -5.89 -0.56 -5.52
C ALA A 145 -6.60 -0.95 -6.82
N GLN A 146 -7.81 -0.44 -7.05
CA GLN A 146 -8.54 -0.68 -8.30
C GLN A 146 -7.82 -0.03 -9.48
N ALA A 147 -7.33 1.20 -9.33
CA ALA A 147 -6.56 1.91 -10.33
C ALA A 147 -5.26 1.16 -10.69
N GLY A 148 -4.55 0.64 -9.68
CA GLY A 148 -3.35 -0.16 -9.88
C GLY A 148 -3.63 -1.50 -10.57
N LEU A 149 -4.68 -2.21 -10.19
CA LEU A 149 -5.11 -3.45 -10.85
C LEU A 149 -5.51 -3.20 -12.31
N TYR A 150 -6.19 -2.09 -12.58
CA TYR A 150 -6.55 -1.69 -13.93
C TYR A 150 -5.31 -1.34 -14.77
N TYR A 151 -4.45 -0.47 -14.24
CA TYR A 151 -3.26 -0.02 -14.97
C TYR A 151 -2.27 -1.14 -15.27
N HIS A 152 -1.95 -1.98 -14.29
CA HIS A 152 -0.91 -3.01 -14.43
C HIS A 152 -1.41 -4.29 -15.10
N TYR A 153 -2.71 -4.61 -14.96
CA TYR A 153 -3.27 -5.92 -15.36
C TYR A 153 -4.54 -5.81 -16.22
N GLY A 154 -5.08 -4.62 -16.46
CA GLY A 154 -6.33 -4.44 -17.22
C GLY A 154 -7.57 -4.94 -16.49
N ILE A 155 -7.50 -5.15 -15.18
CA ILE A 155 -8.62 -5.65 -14.37
C ILE A 155 -9.61 -4.51 -14.11
N PRO A 156 -10.88 -4.62 -14.58
CA PRO A 156 -11.85 -3.54 -14.44
C PRO A 156 -12.41 -3.47 -13.03
N LYS A 157 -12.98 -2.31 -12.68
CA LYS A 157 -13.85 -2.15 -11.52
C LYS A 157 -15.31 -2.29 -11.92
N TYR A 158 -16.14 -2.73 -10.99
CA TYR A 158 -17.57 -2.89 -11.18
C TYR A 158 -18.33 -2.05 -10.15
N LYS A 159 -19.37 -1.35 -10.60
CA LYS A 159 -20.20 -0.55 -9.71
C LYS A 159 -21.10 -1.46 -8.87
N ARG A 160 -21.19 -1.19 -7.58
CA ARG A 160 -22.11 -1.84 -6.67
C ARG A 160 -23.48 -1.16 -6.71
N THR A 161 -24.50 -1.89 -6.36
CA THR A 161 -25.87 -1.33 -6.21
C THR A 161 -25.97 -0.36 -5.03
N GLU A 162 -25.20 -0.64 -3.96
CA GLU A 162 -25.17 0.15 -2.74
C GLU A 162 -23.73 0.38 -2.29
N LYS A 163 -23.50 1.45 -1.52
CA LYS A 163 -22.21 1.73 -0.89
C LYS A 163 -21.87 0.60 0.09
N LEU A 164 -20.73 -0.02 -0.08
CA LEU A 164 -20.16 -0.90 0.92
C LEU A 164 -19.50 -0.03 1.99
N SER A 165 -20.13 0.10 3.16
CA SER A 165 -19.63 0.89 4.28
C SER A 165 -19.80 0.11 5.58
N GLY A 166 -18.71 -0.07 6.34
CA GLY A 166 -18.73 -0.80 7.60
C GLY A 166 -17.47 -1.60 7.87
N ILE A 167 -17.58 -2.47 8.88
CA ILE A 167 -16.53 -3.39 9.33
C ILE A 167 -16.93 -4.80 8.93
N TYR A 168 -16.11 -5.42 8.09
CA TYR A 168 -16.39 -6.76 7.55
C TYR A 168 -15.38 -7.77 8.00
N ASN A 169 -15.84 -9.02 8.15
CA ASN A 169 -14.98 -10.14 8.51
C ASN A 169 -14.36 -10.75 7.24
N HIS A 170 -13.05 -10.90 7.25
CA HIS A 170 -12.25 -11.44 6.15
C HIS A 170 -11.57 -12.73 6.57
N ARG A 171 -11.39 -13.64 5.63
CA ARG A 171 -10.65 -14.89 5.80
C ARG A 171 -9.31 -14.82 5.07
N VAL A 172 -8.24 -15.25 5.73
CA VAL A 172 -6.92 -15.47 5.10
C VAL A 172 -6.96 -16.76 4.28
N LEU A 173 -6.54 -16.67 3.00
CA LEU A 173 -6.58 -17.79 2.06
C LEU A 173 -5.25 -18.56 2.00
N ASP A 174 -4.11 -17.86 2.11
CA ASP A 174 -2.78 -18.49 2.14
C ASP A 174 -1.92 -17.92 3.26
N ARG A 175 -1.82 -18.66 4.37
CA ARG A 175 -1.05 -18.26 5.56
C ARG A 175 0.47 -18.39 5.40
N LYS A 176 0.94 -18.99 4.32
CA LYS A 176 2.38 -19.17 4.07
C LYS A 176 3.02 -17.90 3.51
N VAL A 177 2.21 -16.98 2.99
CA VAL A 177 2.69 -15.73 2.44
C VAL A 177 3.10 -14.77 3.56
N PRO A 178 4.34 -14.25 3.57
CA PRO A 178 4.84 -13.38 4.63
C PRO A 178 3.97 -12.15 4.92
N LEU A 179 3.27 -11.61 3.92
CA LEU A 179 2.42 -10.43 4.08
C LEU A 179 1.30 -10.63 5.11
N VAL A 180 0.74 -11.83 5.20
CA VAL A 180 -0.32 -12.19 6.14
C VAL A 180 0.19 -12.97 7.36
N ARG A 181 1.51 -13.01 7.57
CA ARG A 181 2.11 -13.65 8.74
C ARG A 181 1.56 -13.02 10.02
N SER A 182 1.21 -13.86 10.99
CA SER A 182 0.60 -13.49 12.28
C SER A 182 -0.82 -12.92 12.19
N PHE A 183 -1.47 -12.95 11.04
CA PHE A 183 -2.91 -12.75 10.98
C PHE A 183 -3.63 -13.94 11.62
N ASN A 184 -4.78 -13.67 12.23
CA ASN A 184 -5.72 -14.73 12.60
C ASN A 184 -6.31 -15.38 11.33
N ASP A 185 -7.01 -16.51 11.46
CA ASP A 185 -7.73 -17.15 10.35
C ASP A 185 -8.75 -16.19 9.72
N THR A 186 -9.39 -15.40 10.58
CA THR A 186 -10.30 -14.33 10.21
C THR A 186 -9.92 -13.04 10.93
N PHE A 187 -10.23 -11.92 10.31
CA PHE A 187 -9.96 -10.59 10.85
C PHE A 187 -10.96 -9.58 10.36
N LEU A 188 -11.12 -8.50 11.10
CA LEU A 188 -11.99 -7.39 10.78
C LEU A 188 -11.22 -6.28 10.03
N ALA A 189 -11.85 -5.67 9.01
CA ALA A 189 -11.32 -4.52 8.32
C ALA A 189 -12.44 -3.58 7.82
N PRO A 190 -12.18 -2.25 7.82
CA PRO A 190 -13.13 -1.26 7.32
C PRO A 190 -13.15 -1.23 5.79
N HIS A 191 -14.35 -0.96 5.26
CA HIS A 191 -14.59 -0.62 3.86
C HIS A 191 -15.45 0.62 3.74
N SER A 192 -15.20 1.42 2.69
CA SER A 192 -16.03 2.55 2.27
C SER A 192 -15.86 2.74 0.77
N ARG A 193 -16.70 2.11 -0.05
CA ARG A 193 -16.56 2.15 -1.52
C ARG A 193 -17.88 1.85 -2.25
N TYR A 194 -18.00 2.38 -3.49
CA TYR A 194 -19.11 2.13 -4.41
C TYR A 194 -18.76 1.14 -5.53
N THR A 195 -17.51 0.69 -5.57
CA THR A 195 -16.99 -0.20 -6.62
C THR A 195 -16.25 -1.40 -6.04
N GLU A 196 -16.09 -2.44 -6.84
CA GLU A 196 -15.39 -3.67 -6.47
C GLU A 196 -14.63 -4.25 -7.66
N VAL A 197 -13.70 -5.14 -7.38
CA VAL A 197 -13.06 -6.03 -8.36
C VAL A 197 -13.57 -7.45 -8.16
N ARG A 198 -13.62 -8.25 -9.23
CA ARG A 198 -14.13 -9.61 -9.16
C ARG A 198 -13.00 -10.63 -9.11
N ARG A 199 -13.25 -11.72 -8.40
CA ARG A 199 -12.32 -12.84 -8.26
C ARG A 199 -11.95 -13.42 -9.64
N GLU A 200 -12.94 -13.61 -10.50
CA GLU A 200 -12.78 -14.21 -11.81
C GLU A 200 -11.82 -13.41 -12.71
N ASP A 201 -11.76 -12.09 -12.55
CA ASP A 201 -10.85 -11.24 -13.31
C ASP A 201 -9.42 -11.33 -12.78
N ILE A 202 -9.25 -11.39 -11.47
CA ILE A 202 -7.91 -11.56 -10.85
C ILE A 202 -7.34 -12.95 -11.16
N GLU A 203 -8.15 -14.01 -11.13
CA GLU A 203 -7.72 -15.39 -11.39
C GLU A 203 -7.26 -15.64 -12.84
N LYS A 204 -7.60 -14.74 -13.78
CA LYS A 204 -7.05 -14.76 -15.15
C LYS A 204 -5.55 -14.41 -15.20
N HIS A 205 -5.03 -13.81 -14.13
CA HIS A 205 -3.65 -13.35 -14.01
C HIS A 205 -2.85 -14.27 -13.08
N PRO A 206 -2.10 -15.25 -13.61
CA PRO A 206 -1.36 -16.22 -12.79
C PRO A 206 -0.23 -15.58 -11.96
N GLU A 207 0.18 -14.36 -12.30
CA GLU A 207 1.14 -13.52 -11.56
C GLU A 207 0.54 -12.89 -10.31
N LEU A 208 -0.79 -12.89 -10.15
CA LEU A 208 -1.48 -12.40 -8.96
C LEU A 208 -1.86 -13.53 -8.01
N VAL A 209 -1.99 -13.19 -6.73
CA VAL A 209 -2.51 -14.09 -5.69
C VAL A 209 -3.47 -13.33 -4.79
N ILE A 210 -4.64 -13.92 -4.55
CA ILE A 210 -5.62 -13.41 -3.58
C ILE A 210 -5.24 -13.96 -2.21
N LEU A 211 -4.98 -13.10 -1.25
CA LEU A 211 -4.51 -13.47 0.10
C LEU A 211 -5.59 -13.42 1.15
N ALA A 212 -6.59 -12.56 0.97
CA ALA A 212 -7.73 -12.45 1.88
C ALA A 212 -8.98 -11.96 1.18
N GLU A 213 -10.14 -12.43 1.64
CA GLU A 213 -11.45 -12.05 1.13
C GLU A 213 -12.53 -12.16 2.21
N SER A 214 -13.68 -11.54 1.96
CA SER A 214 -14.90 -11.58 2.76
C SER A 214 -16.05 -12.11 1.90
N GLU A 215 -16.95 -12.88 2.49
CA GLU A 215 -18.17 -13.32 1.81
C GLU A 215 -19.07 -12.12 1.47
N GLU A 216 -19.12 -11.09 2.34
CA GLU A 216 -19.96 -9.92 2.19
C GLU A 216 -19.26 -8.78 1.41
N ALA A 217 -17.99 -8.53 1.73
CA ALA A 217 -17.23 -7.41 1.17
C ALA A 217 -16.40 -7.79 -0.07
N GLY A 218 -16.34 -9.07 -0.45
CA GLY A 218 -15.53 -9.54 -1.56
C GLY A 218 -14.03 -9.52 -1.26
N ILE A 219 -13.22 -9.35 -2.29
CA ILE A 219 -11.77 -9.39 -2.19
C ILE A 219 -11.25 -8.25 -1.32
N PHE A 220 -10.31 -8.56 -0.43
CA PHE A 220 -9.63 -7.60 0.43
C PHE A 220 -8.18 -7.36 0.03
N LEU A 221 -7.40 -8.43 -0.14
CA LEU A 221 -5.97 -8.34 -0.33
C LEU A 221 -5.51 -9.18 -1.51
N VAL A 222 -4.89 -8.54 -2.48
CA VAL A 222 -4.25 -9.14 -3.65
C VAL A 222 -2.79 -8.71 -3.69
N MET A 223 -1.91 -9.56 -4.18
CA MET A 223 -0.49 -9.26 -4.31
C MET A 223 0.06 -9.86 -5.60
N SER A 224 0.98 -9.16 -6.27
CA SER A 224 1.83 -9.78 -7.29
C SER A 224 2.80 -10.78 -6.64
N ARG A 225 3.09 -11.90 -7.32
CA ARG A 225 3.90 -12.97 -6.72
C ARG A 225 5.32 -12.53 -6.39
N ASP A 226 5.83 -11.52 -7.07
CA ASP A 226 7.14 -10.90 -6.78
C ASP A 226 7.09 -9.91 -5.59
N GLY A 227 5.90 -9.61 -5.07
CA GLY A 227 5.70 -8.68 -3.94
C GLY A 227 5.86 -7.21 -4.29
N LYS A 228 6.06 -6.86 -5.57
CA LYS A 228 6.21 -5.47 -6.00
C LYS A 228 4.92 -4.67 -5.94
N GLN A 229 3.78 -5.32 -6.19
CA GLN A 229 2.47 -4.67 -6.20
C GLN A 229 1.54 -5.35 -5.20
N ILE A 230 1.00 -4.59 -4.27
CA ILE A 230 0.07 -5.05 -3.24
C ILE A 230 -1.19 -4.19 -3.31
N PHE A 231 -2.37 -4.82 -3.37
CA PHE A 231 -3.65 -4.17 -3.58
C PHE A 231 -4.59 -4.47 -2.41
N VAL A 232 -4.90 -3.46 -1.62
CA VAL A 232 -5.78 -3.54 -0.44
C VAL A 232 -7.11 -2.86 -0.79
N GLN A 233 -8.19 -3.62 -0.89
CA GLN A 233 -9.51 -3.10 -1.34
C GLN A 233 -10.29 -2.40 -0.24
N GLY A 234 -9.88 -2.51 1.02
CA GLY A 234 -10.43 -1.81 2.18
C GLY A 234 -9.53 -0.70 2.68
N HIS A 235 -9.81 -0.23 3.89
CA HIS A 235 -9.11 0.86 4.55
C HIS A 235 -8.54 0.45 5.92
N PRO A 236 -7.51 -0.40 5.98
CA PRO A 236 -6.93 -0.83 7.25
C PRO A 236 -6.36 0.36 8.06
N GLU A 237 -5.99 1.45 7.40
CA GLU A 237 -5.45 2.66 8.01
C GLU A 237 -6.48 3.51 8.77
N TYR A 238 -7.77 3.34 8.53
CA TYR A 238 -8.84 4.18 9.09
C TYR A 238 -8.81 4.25 10.62
N ASP A 239 -9.08 5.45 11.11
CA ASP A 239 -9.31 5.70 12.53
C ASP A 239 -10.70 5.29 12.96
N ARG A 240 -10.86 5.17 14.30
CA ARG A 240 -12.13 4.81 14.93
C ARG A 240 -13.31 5.62 14.38
N MET A 241 -13.16 6.93 14.21
CA MET A 241 -14.23 7.84 13.84
C MET A 241 -14.36 8.10 12.33
N THR A 242 -13.50 7.52 11.50
CA THR A 242 -13.48 7.85 10.06
C THR A 242 -14.80 7.53 9.36
N LEU A 243 -15.33 6.31 9.54
CA LEU A 243 -16.63 5.94 8.96
C LEU A 243 -17.81 6.73 9.57
N ASN A 244 -17.74 7.08 10.87
CA ASN A 244 -18.69 7.98 11.51
C ASN A 244 -18.71 9.36 10.82
N ASN A 245 -17.53 9.94 10.59
CA ASN A 245 -17.42 11.24 9.96
C ASN A 245 -17.91 11.21 8.50
N GLU A 246 -17.63 10.12 7.77
CA GLU A 246 -18.17 9.90 6.43
C GLU A 246 -19.69 9.80 6.44
N TYR A 247 -20.25 9.01 7.34
CA TYR A 247 -21.69 8.82 7.48
C TYR A 247 -22.41 10.15 7.75
N HIS A 248 -21.96 10.90 8.76
CA HIS A 248 -22.56 12.19 9.10
C HIS A 248 -22.35 13.25 8.01
N ARG A 249 -21.19 13.26 7.35
CA ARG A 249 -20.96 14.11 6.17
C ARG A 249 -21.98 13.84 5.06
N ASP A 250 -22.24 12.56 4.77
CA ASP A 250 -23.13 12.15 3.68
C ASP A 250 -24.61 12.43 4.08
N LEU A 251 -24.98 12.26 5.36
CA LEU A 251 -26.28 12.70 5.90
C LEU A 251 -26.48 14.21 5.74
N ASN A 252 -25.47 15.01 6.11
CA ASN A 252 -25.55 16.48 6.03
C ASN A 252 -25.65 16.99 4.58
N LYS A 253 -25.20 16.17 3.60
CA LYS A 253 -25.39 16.43 2.16
C LYS A 253 -26.75 15.96 1.63
N GLY A 254 -27.60 15.36 2.45
CA GLY A 254 -28.90 14.83 2.03
C GLY A 254 -28.81 13.55 1.19
N LEU A 255 -27.71 12.81 1.25
CA LEU A 255 -27.50 11.59 0.45
C LEU A 255 -28.16 10.34 1.04
N ASN A 256 -28.79 10.45 2.22
CA ASN A 256 -29.45 9.35 2.92
C ASN A 256 -28.63 8.04 2.96
N PRO A 257 -27.38 8.05 3.49
CA PRO A 257 -26.52 6.87 3.52
C PRO A 257 -27.08 5.81 4.47
N SER A 258 -26.86 4.54 4.16
CA SER A 258 -27.08 3.44 5.10
C SER A 258 -26.08 3.54 6.26
N LEU A 259 -26.46 3.08 7.45
CA LEU A 259 -25.55 2.95 8.58
C LEU A 259 -24.37 2.03 8.19
N PRO A 260 -23.13 2.38 8.59
CA PRO A 260 -21.99 1.48 8.42
C PRO A 260 -22.23 0.15 9.16
N VAL A 261 -22.12 -0.96 8.43
CA VAL A 261 -22.40 -2.33 8.93
C VAL A 261 -21.39 -2.70 10.00
N ASN A 262 -21.82 -3.33 11.10
CA ASN A 262 -20.99 -3.83 12.21
C ASN A 262 -20.05 -2.76 12.80
N TYR A 263 -20.46 -1.51 12.81
CA TYR A 263 -19.61 -0.40 13.21
C TYR A 263 -20.06 0.24 14.52
N TYR A 264 -21.36 0.50 14.69
CA TYR A 264 -21.92 1.04 15.90
C TYR A 264 -22.48 -0.07 16.80
N GLU A 265 -22.27 0.04 18.11
CA GLU A 265 -22.92 -0.81 19.09
C GLU A 265 -24.44 -0.66 18.98
N ASP A 266 -25.18 -1.77 18.93
CA ASP A 266 -26.64 -1.82 18.76
C ASP A 266 -27.18 -1.01 17.56
N ASN A 267 -26.34 -0.69 16.57
CA ASN A 267 -26.63 0.20 15.44
C ASN A 267 -27.06 1.62 15.87
N ASP A 268 -26.61 2.09 17.03
CA ASP A 268 -26.83 3.44 17.50
C ASP A 268 -25.74 4.41 16.98
N PRO A 269 -26.07 5.32 16.01
CA PRO A 269 -25.10 6.24 15.43
C PRO A 269 -24.58 7.30 16.42
N PHE A 270 -25.10 7.35 17.63
CA PHE A 270 -24.61 8.21 18.72
C PHE A 270 -23.64 7.48 19.65
N SER A 271 -23.52 6.15 19.53
CA SER A 271 -22.52 5.38 20.26
C SER A 271 -21.11 5.62 19.73
N VAL A 272 -20.10 5.43 20.60
CA VAL A 272 -18.69 5.48 20.18
C VAL A 272 -18.32 4.13 19.58
N PRO A 273 -17.94 4.05 18.30
CA PRO A 273 -17.63 2.78 17.65
C PRO A 273 -16.42 2.09 18.27
N GLU A 274 -16.40 0.74 18.24
CA GLU A 274 -15.22 -0.03 18.66
C GLU A 274 -14.14 -0.05 17.58
N LEU A 275 -12.87 0.03 17.99
CA LEU A 275 -11.72 -0.09 17.10
C LEU A 275 -11.21 -1.53 17.08
N THR A 276 -11.74 -2.36 16.18
CA THR A 276 -11.51 -3.81 16.14
C THR A 276 -10.47 -4.26 15.11
N TRP A 277 -10.00 -3.37 14.23
CA TRP A 277 -9.11 -3.70 13.09
C TRP A 277 -7.66 -3.25 13.25
N ARG A 278 -7.32 -2.45 14.27
CA ARG A 278 -5.99 -1.83 14.44
C ARG A 278 -4.84 -2.85 14.47
N ASN A 279 -5.01 -3.98 15.16
CA ASN A 279 -3.96 -4.99 15.26
C ASN A 279 -3.61 -5.60 13.90
N THR A 280 -4.62 -5.94 13.10
CA THR A 280 -4.40 -6.49 11.77
C THR A 280 -3.79 -5.45 10.83
N SER A 281 -4.24 -4.20 10.91
CA SER A 281 -3.65 -3.07 10.19
C SER A 281 -2.15 -2.94 10.50
N ASN A 282 -1.80 -2.82 11.76
CA ASN A 282 -0.41 -2.72 12.19
C ASN A 282 0.42 -3.92 11.70
N THR A 283 -0.12 -5.12 11.77
CA THR A 283 0.55 -6.34 11.30
C THR A 283 0.77 -6.32 9.78
N LEU A 284 -0.22 -5.86 9.00
CA LEU A 284 -0.10 -5.72 7.55
C LEU A 284 1.06 -4.80 7.16
N TYR A 285 1.08 -3.59 7.71
CA TYR A 285 2.12 -2.61 7.40
C TYR A 285 3.50 -3.02 7.92
N THR A 286 3.56 -3.63 9.11
CA THR A 286 4.82 -4.16 9.66
C THR A 286 5.38 -5.30 8.78
N ASN A 287 4.52 -6.22 8.32
CA ASN A 287 4.93 -7.30 7.44
C ASN A 287 5.40 -6.76 6.07
N TRP A 288 4.68 -5.79 5.52
CA TRP A 288 5.10 -5.12 4.28
C TRP A 288 6.47 -4.47 4.42
N LEU A 289 6.66 -3.61 5.44
CA LEU A 289 7.93 -2.94 5.69
C LEU A 289 9.07 -3.93 5.90
N ASN A 290 8.85 -5.02 6.63
CA ASN A 290 9.89 -5.99 6.93
C ASN A 290 10.21 -6.89 5.73
N PHE A 291 9.21 -7.50 5.09
CA PHE A 291 9.43 -8.56 4.12
C PHE A 291 9.50 -8.09 2.67
N TYR A 292 8.82 -6.99 2.32
CA TYR A 292 8.70 -6.53 0.93
C TYR A 292 9.41 -5.21 0.68
N VAL A 293 9.73 -4.45 1.74
CA VAL A 293 10.52 -3.22 1.66
C VAL A 293 11.94 -3.50 2.13
N TYR A 294 12.15 -3.72 3.42
CA TYR A 294 13.49 -3.83 4.01
C TYR A 294 14.31 -4.99 3.46
N GLN A 295 13.74 -6.20 3.42
CA GLN A 295 14.47 -7.40 2.98
C GLN A 295 14.64 -7.49 1.46
N MET A 296 13.83 -6.77 0.68
CA MET A 296 13.88 -6.77 -0.79
C MET A 296 14.68 -5.60 -1.35
N THR A 297 14.90 -4.53 -0.58
CA THR A 297 15.72 -3.39 -1.03
C THR A 297 17.19 -3.81 -1.08
N PRO A 298 17.86 -3.70 -2.25
CA PRO A 298 19.29 -3.97 -2.35
C PRO A 298 20.08 -2.98 -1.49
N TYR A 299 20.91 -3.48 -0.59
CA TYR A 299 21.88 -2.68 0.14
C TYR A 299 23.23 -2.75 -0.59
N LEU A 300 23.60 -1.66 -1.22
CA LEU A 300 24.95 -1.50 -1.80
C LEU A 300 25.85 -0.93 -0.69
N LEU A 301 26.71 -1.75 -0.13
CA LEU A 301 27.89 -1.23 0.60
C LEU A 301 28.77 -0.56 -0.45
N ASP A 302 29.15 0.69 -0.22
CA ASP A 302 30.12 1.40 -1.05
C ASP A 302 31.39 0.51 -1.17
N ASP A 303 31.91 0.37 -2.39
CA ASP A 303 33.06 -0.36 -2.82
C ASP A 303 32.86 -1.82 -3.29
N GLY A 304 32.48 -1.97 -4.53
CA GLY A 304 33.02 -3.04 -5.38
C GLY A 304 32.27 -4.38 -5.43
N GLU A 305 31.06 -4.54 -4.87
CA GLU A 305 30.41 -5.85 -4.79
C GLU A 305 29.08 -5.97 -5.55
N GLU A 306 29.07 -5.67 -6.85
CA GLU A 306 27.92 -6.05 -7.73
C GLU A 306 27.64 -7.57 -7.67
N GLU A 307 28.65 -8.38 -7.43
CA GLU A 307 28.54 -9.85 -7.38
C GLU A 307 27.85 -10.35 -6.09
N LEU A 308 28.01 -9.67 -4.96
CA LEU A 308 27.35 -10.04 -3.69
C LEU A 308 25.86 -9.71 -3.70
N VAL A 309 25.48 -8.59 -4.32
CA VAL A 309 24.08 -8.18 -4.51
C VAL A 309 23.33 -9.19 -5.38
N HIS A 310 23.99 -9.66 -6.44
CA HIS A 310 23.41 -10.68 -7.34
C HIS A 310 23.22 -12.02 -6.62
N GLN A 311 24.19 -12.42 -5.78
CA GLN A 311 24.10 -13.64 -4.97
C GLN A 311 23.03 -13.55 -3.86
N GLN A 312 22.88 -12.40 -3.21
CA GLN A 312 21.83 -12.18 -2.21
C GLN A 312 20.43 -12.16 -2.83
N TYR A 313 20.26 -11.49 -3.97
CA TYR A 313 19.03 -11.48 -4.74
C TYR A 313 18.63 -12.90 -5.16
N HIS A 314 19.55 -13.68 -5.70
CA HIS A 314 19.32 -15.10 -6.04
C HIS A 314 18.99 -15.97 -4.81
N ARG A 315 19.62 -15.73 -3.66
CA ARG A 315 19.29 -16.43 -2.40
C ARG A 315 17.90 -16.11 -1.90
N LEU A 316 17.48 -14.86 -2.00
CA LEU A 316 16.13 -14.43 -1.61
C LEU A 316 15.09 -14.99 -2.58
N CYS A 317 15.25 -14.86 -3.87
CA CYS A 317 14.37 -15.47 -4.88
C CYS A 317 14.25 -16.98 -4.67
N ASN A 318 15.34 -17.71 -4.47
CA ASN A 318 15.34 -19.15 -4.21
C ASN A 318 14.68 -19.52 -2.87
N LYS A 319 14.79 -18.67 -1.85
CA LYS A 319 14.11 -18.88 -0.56
C LYS A 319 12.59 -18.75 -0.71
N TYR A 320 12.14 -17.75 -1.44
CA TYR A 320 10.72 -17.54 -1.72
C TYR A 320 10.17 -18.60 -2.70
N GLU A 321 10.92 -19.02 -3.73
CA GLU A 321 10.54 -20.11 -4.61
C GLU A 321 10.38 -21.44 -3.86
N LYS A 322 11.26 -21.77 -2.91
CA LYS A 322 11.12 -22.96 -2.06
C LYS A 322 9.86 -22.91 -1.21
N THR A 323 9.46 -21.73 -0.76
CA THR A 323 8.21 -21.53 0.00
C THR A 323 6.98 -21.76 -0.89
N PHE A 324 7.04 -21.38 -2.16
CA PHE A 324 5.96 -21.61 -3.15
C PHE A 324 5.93 -23.03 -3.73
N ARG A 325 7.09 -23.74 -3.86
CA ARG A 325 7.15 -25.09 -4.42
C ARG A 325 6.59 -26.20 -3.54
N HIS A 326 6.46 -25.99 -2.23
CA HIS A 326 5.89 -26.99 -1.30
C HIS A 326 4.36 -26.91 -1.18
N GLY A 327 3.72 -25.95 -1.84
CA GLY A 327 2.28 -25.93 -2.09
C GLY A 327 2.00 -26.51 -3.47
N LYS A 328 1.06 -27.44 -3.59
CA LYS A 328 0.63 -28.17 -4.80
C LYS A 328 0.23 -27.26 -5.98
N TYR A 329 1.18 -26.58 -6.62
CA TYR A 329 0.95 -25.84 -7.88
C TYR A 329 2.03 -26.20 -8.88
N SER A 330 1.65 -27.03 -9.88
CA SER A 330 2.51 -27.67 -10.86
C SER A 330 2.98 -26.79 -12.04
N ASN A 331 2.84 -25.48 -12.02
CA ASN A 331 3.15 -24.62 -13.17
C ASN A 331 4.39 -23.71 -13.02
N ALA A 332 5.23 -23.92 -11.99
CA ALA A 332 6.46 -23.13 -11.80
C ALA A 332 7.58 -23.42 -12.84
N GLY A 333 7.43 -24.46 -13.65
CA GLY A 333 8.46 -24.89 -14.62
C GLY A 333 8.73 -23.94 -15.77
N ARG A 334 7.79 -23.05 -16.12
CA ARG A 334 7.97 -22.10 -17.25
C ARG A 334 8.72 -20.81 -16.87
N PHE A 335 8.73 -20.44 -15.61
CA PHE A 335 9.43 -19.21 -15.17
C PHE A 335 10.94 -19.42 -15.05
N LEU A 336 11.37 -20.62 -14.68
CA LEU A 336 12.80 -20.97 -14.57
C LEU A 336 13.53 -21.06 -15.91
N SER A 337 12.83 -21.42 -17.00
CA SER A 337 13.45 -21.51 -18.34
C SER A 337 13.87 -20.15 -18.91
N PHE A 338 13.28 -19.04 -18.42
CA PHE A 338 13.64 -17.69 -18.89
C PHE A 338 14.97 -17.21 -18.30
N PHE A 339 15.30 -17.63 -17.07
CA PHE A 339 16.52 -17.21 -16.35
C PHE A 339 17.70 -18.17 -16.54
N THR A 340 17.45 -19.45 -16.79
CA THR A 340 18.55 -20.43 -17.02
C THR A 340 19.13 -20.38 -18.44
N ASN A 341 18.38 -19.93 -19.44
CA ASN A 341 18.87 -19.80 -20.82
C ASN A 341 19.76 -18.57 -21.05
N SER A 342 19.81 -17.59 -20.13
CA SER A 342 20.71 -16.43 -20.28
C SER A 342 22.11 -16.67 -19.71
N SER A 343 22.33 -17.73 -18.93
CA SER A 343 23.66 -18.07 -18.38
C SER A 343 24.53 -18.92 -19.31
N GLU A 344 23.94 -19.53 -20.36
CA GLU A 344 24.69 -20.37 -21.31
C GLU A 344 25.17 -19.63 -22.57
N THR A 345 24.68 -18.40 -22.80
CA THR A 345 25.15 -17.59 -23.95
C THR A 345 26.02 -16.44 -23.46
N GLY A 346 27.24 -16.66 -23.11
CA GLY A 346 28.31 -15.74 -22.69
C GLY A 346 28.27 -14.27 -23.13
N SER A 347 27.11 -13.63 -23.10
CA SER A 347 26.90 -12.22 -23.37
C SER A 347 26.89 -11.44 -22.06
N ASN A 348 27.87 -10.57 -21.87
CA ASN A 348 27.91 -9.55 -20.80
C ASN A 348 26.68 -8.67 -20.89
N LEU A 349 25.61 -9.05 -20.21
CA LEU A 349 24.45 -8.18 -19.98
C LEU A 349 24.80 -7.24 -18.83
N THR A 350 24.99 -5.97 -19.14
CA THR A 350 25.16 -4.92 -18.14
C THR A 350 23.85 -4.73 -17.35
N LEU A 351 23.95 -4.26 -16.10
CA LEU A 351 22.81 -4.01 -15.19
C LEU A 351 21.68 -3.21 -15.85
N SER A 352 21.98 -2.36 -16.85
CA SER A 352 21.01 -1.62 -17.64
C SER A 352 20.08 -2.51 -18.50
N HIS A 353 20.52 -3.72 -18.89
CA HIS A 353 19.72 -4.67 -19.66
C HIS A 353 18.82 -5.54 -18.78
N ILE A 354 19.23 -5.78 -17.52
CA ILE A 354 18.43 -6.52 -16.54
C ILE A 354 17.30 -5.65 -15.97
N LEU A 355 17.50 -4.33 -15.94
CA LEU A 355 16.49 -3.37 -15.46
C LEU A 355 15.49 -2.93 -16.56
N SER A 356 15.67 -3.39 -17.80
CA SER A 356 14.78 -3.09 -18.93
C SER A 356 13.91 -4.30 -19.38
N LEU A 357 14.04 -5.43 -18.70
CA LEU A 357 13.17 -6.62 -18.83
C LEU A 357 12.30 -6.76 -17.57
#